data_6efbd923ec0ef9a8514165002da801ae
#
_entry.id   6efbd923ec0ef9a8514165002da801ae
#
_cell.length_a   1.000
_cell.length_b   1.000
_cell.length_c   1.000
_cell.angle_alpha   90.00
_cell.angle_beta   90.00
_cell.angle_gamma   90.00
#
_symmetry.space_group_name_H-M   'P 1'
#
loop_
_entity.id
_entity.type
_entity.pdbx_description
1 polymer ?
#
loop_
_entity_poly.entity_id
_entity_poly.type
_entity_poly.pdbx_seq_one_letter_code
_entity_poly.pdbx_strand_id
1 'polypeptide(L)'
;PAQDEEPAGAPADGPLAWVLSAKSGAALRAQAARLLPVAQGEVRPQDVGLSLATTRAAMRHRAAVVGENRAELLLGLQDLAAGTPSARVLLGRPAGGKTGFLFSGQGSQRIGMGRELYAAFPAFATAYDEVCAHLDAPVDVDAETLHRTGCTQPALFAVEVALFRLLESLGVRPDFVMGHSVGEIAAAHVAGALSLDDAAKLVSARAALMQALPAGGAMVAVQATEEEVLPRLTDGVSVAAVNGPSSVVVSGDETAALAIAAAFAEQGRKTSRLKVSHAFHSPLMDPMLEEFAEVVGGLAFEKPQLPVVSNLTGQPVEAYTPEYWVRHVREAVRFADGVRTLHDLGVRTFIEIGPGGVLSGMAQGCLDDALTVPVLRADRPERQALVTAVAHLHTLGVAVDWSVFFAGAHQTDLPTYAFEHERYWVQAPERAAAVDPVDAEFWDTVEREDLQALTETLDVGAEDAFSDVLPRLSSWRRQRREQSAVDDRHYRESWKPLGELAPAGLGGTWLIAVPEEENEQTAAVRTALTARGATLKTLVVGPSSDRAGLAGELAGTGPVDGVLSLLVTGDPVLPTLLLVQALGDAGVDAPLWCLTSGAVAVSGSDAVRDARHAQVWGLGRTVALEL
;
A
#
# COMPACT_ATOMS: atom_id res chain seq x y z
N PRO A 1 -18.40 20.62 25.62
CA PRO A 1 -18.10 20.61 24.23
C PRO A 1 -16.70 21.19 24.08
N ALA A 2 -15.71 20.32 23.89
CA ALA A 2 -14.39 20.73 23.49
C ALA A 2 -14.54 21.37 22.10
N GLN A 3 -14.03 22.58 21.94
CA GLN A 3 -13.82 23.14 20.63
C GLN A 3 -12.74 22.27 19.99
N ASP A 4 -13.09 21.56 18.91
CA ASP A 4 -12.13 20.95 18.02
C ASP A 4 -11.28 22.11 17.46
N GLU A 5 -10.04 22.25 17.92
CA GLU A 5 -9.05 23.10 17.27
C GLU A 5 -8.85 22.49 15.87
N GLU A 6 -9.30 23.22 14.84
CA GLU A 6 -8.98 22.86 13.45
C GLU A 6 -7.45 22.74 13.33
N PRO A 7 -6.93 21.64 12.80
CA PRO A 7 -5.49 21.51 12.58
C PRO A 7 -5.03 22.65 11.68
N ALA A 8 -4.02 23.39 12.13
CA ALA A 8 -3.41 24.47 11.35
C ALA A 8 -2.87 23.87 10.04
N GLY A 9 -3.63 24.02 8.97
CA GLY A 9 -3.33 23.45 7.67
C GLY A 9 -2.35 24.31 6.86
N ALA A 10 -1.83 23.72 5.79
CA ALA A 10 -1.01 24.43 4.81
C ALA A 10 -1.77 25.64 4.22
N PRO A 11 -1.05 26.71 3.81
CA PRO A 11 -1.68 27.89 3.21
C PRO A 11 -2.57 27.52 2.01
N ALA A 12 -3.68 28.24 1.85
CA ALA A 12 -4.66 28.03 0.78
C ALA A 12 -4.08 28.16 -0.65
N ASP A 13 -2.95 28.87 -0.77
CA ASP A 13 -2.24 29.07 -2.04
C ASP A 13 -0.99 28.18 -2.13
N GLY A 14 -0.85 27.44 -3.21
CA GLY A 14 0.32 26.62 -3.51
C GLY A 14 -0.02 25.32 -4.24
N PRO A 15 0.98 24.46 -4.46
CA PRO A 15 0.80 23.21 -5.19
C PRO A 15 -0.22 22.31 -4.49
N LEU A 16 -1.10 21.71 -5.30
CA LEU A 16 -2.13 20.77 -4.88
C LEU A 16 -1.98 19.44 -5.62
N ALA A 17 -2.51 18.38 -5.03
CA ALA A 17 -2.63 17.09 -5.68
C ALA A 17 -4.11 16.66 -5.76
N TRP A 18 -4.57 16.26 -6.94
CA TRP A 18 -5.84 15.57 -7.14
C TRP A 18 -5.57 14.09 -7.29
N VAL A 19 -6.06 13.30 -6.33
CA VAL A 19 -5.85 11.86 -6.30
C VAL A 19 -7.06 11.13 -6.90
N LEU A 20 -6.81 10.25 -7.85
CA LEU A 20 -7.83 9.44 -8.52
C LEU A 20 -7.46 7.97 -8.43
N SER A 21 -8.47 7.11 -8.40
CA SER A 21 -8.22 5.68 -8.48
C SER A 21 -9.35 4.93 -9.20
N ALA A 22 -9.01 3.77 -9.76
CA ALA A 22 -9.97 2.93 -10.46
C ALA A 22 -9.54 1.45 -10.45
N LYS A 23 -10.47 0.56 -10.85
CA LYS A 23 -10.19 -0.88 -10.98
C LYS A 23 -9.36 -1.20 -12.23
N SER A 24 -9.41 -0.36 -13.27
CA SER A 24 -8.61 -0.51 -14.50
C SER A 24 -7.99 0.82 -14.94
N GLY A 25 -6.96 0.77 -15.80
CA GLY A 25 -6.37 1.97 -16.39
C GLY A 25 -7.33 2.70 -17.33
N ALA A 26 -8.24 1.98 -18.00
CA ALA A 26 -9.28 2.58 -18.84
C ALA A 26 -10.29 3.35 -17.99
N ALA A 27 -10.78 2.75 -16.90
CA ALA A 27 -11.69 3.40 -15.95
C ALA A 27 -11.03 4.61 -15.27
N LEU A 28 -9.71 4.56 -14.99
CA LEU A 28 -8.98 5.69 -14.42
C LEU A 28 -8.96 6.90 -15.39
N ARG A 29 -8.70 6.68 -16.68
CA ARG A 29 -8.80 7.71 -17.72
C ARG A 29 -10.23 8.25 -17.86
N ALA A 30 -11.21 7.36 -17.83
CA ALA A 30 -12.62 7.75 -17.89
C ALA A 30 -13.06 8.57 -16.66
N GLN A 31 -12.55 8.26 -15.46
CA GLN A 31 -12.73 9.07 -14.26
C GLN A 31 -12.20 10.49 -14.46
N ALA A 32 -10.97 10.62 -14.99
CA ALA A 32 -10.38 11.91 -15.27
C ALA A 32 -11.21 12.72 -16.29
N ALA A 33 -11.66 12.08 -17.37
CA ALA A 33 -12.50 12.71 -18.39
C ALA A 33 -13.85 13.21 -17.81
N ARG A 34 -14.46 12.44 -16.90
CA ARG A 34 -15.72 12.84 -16.23
C ARG A 34 -15.54 13.97 -15.22
N LEU A 35 -14.36 14.08 -14.61
CA LEU A 35 -14.04 15.14 -13.66
C LEU A 35 -13.78 16.48 -14.35
N LEU A 36 -13.30 16.50 -15.61
CA LEU A 36 -12.94 17.73 -16.34
C LEU A 36 -14.03 18.81 -16.34
N PRO A 37 -15.30 18.53 -16.66
CA PRO A 37 -16.34 19.57 -16.68
C PRO A 37 -16.54 20.23 -15.32
N VAL A 38 -16.48 19.46 -14.22
CA VAL A 38 -16.61 19.97 -12.85
C VAL A 38 -15.39 20.83 -12.48
N ALA A 39 -14.20 20.34 -12.80
CA ALA A 39 -12.95 21.03 -12.50
C ALA A 39 -12.77 22.33 -13.33
N GLN A 40 -13.37 22.43 -14.51
CA GLN A 40 -13.43 23.63 -15.33
C GLN A 40 -14.43 24.68 -14.83
N GLY A 41 -15.40 24.26 -14.02
CA GLY A 41 -16.44 25.11 -13.44
C GLY A 41 -15.92 26.02 -12.33
N GLU A 42 -16.84 26.59 -11.55
CA GLU A 42 -16.51 27.56 -10.48
C GLU A 42 -16.02 26.91 -9.17
N VAL A 43 -16.08 25.57 -9.06
CA VAL A 43 -15.66 24.84 -7.85
C VAL A 43 -14.17 25.08 -7.58
N ARG A 44 -13.82 25.41 -6.33
CA ARG A 44 -12.41 25.66 -5.95
C ARG A 44 -11.57 24.39 -6.12
N PRO A 45 -10.33 24.49 -6.61
CA PRO A 45 -9.42 23.33 -6.75
C PRO A 45 -9.20 22.56 -5.45
N GLN A 46 -9.18 23.25 -4.32
CA GLN A 46 -9.04 22.65 -2.99
C GLN A 46 -10.25 21.77 -2.63
N ASP A 47 -11.48 22.22 -2.95
CA ASP A 47 -12.71 21.47 -2.67
C ASP A 47 -12.78 20.20 -3.52
N VAL A 48 -12.32 20.27 -4.79
CA VAL A 48 -12.16 19.09 -5.64
C VAL A 48 -11.15 18.12 -5.05
N GLY A 49 -9.98 18.62 -4.62
CA GLY A 49 -8.92 17.81 -4.04
C GLY A 49 -9.36 17.10 -2.76
N LEU A 50 -9.97 17.83 -1.83
CA LEU A 50 -10.51 17.26 -0.59
C LEU A 50 -11.54 16.17 -0.89
N SER A 51 -12.49 16.45 -1.78
CA SER A 51 -13.56 15.50 -2.12
C SER A 51 -13.01 14.23 -2.78
N LEU A 52 -12.02 14.35 -3.67
CA LEU A 52 -11.34 13.20 -4.27
C LEU A 52 -10.62 12.34 -3.23
N ALA A 53 -9.95 12.99 -2.28
CA ALA A 53 -9.13 12.31 -1.28
C ALA A 53 -9.95 11.63 -0.18
N THR A 54 -11.10 12.22 0.20
CA THR A 54 -11.85 11.79 1.40
C THR A 54 -13.15 11.06 1.12
N THR A 55 -13.73 11.22 -0.10
CA THR A 55 -15.04 10.62 -0.42
C THR A 55 -14.96 9.45 -1.41
N ARG A 56 -13.77 9.07 -1.84
CA ARG A 56 -13.58 8.02 -2.85
C ARG A 56 -12.78 6.85 -2.29
N ALA A 57 -13.18 5.65 -2.69
CA ALA A 57 -12.42 4.44 -2.35
C ALA A 57 -11.07 4.44 -3.08
N ALA A 58 -10.01 4.04 -2.37
CA ALA A 58 -8.69 3.87 -2.94
C ALA A 58 -8.59 2.50 -3.63
N MET A 59 -8.59 2.49 -4.96
CA MET A 59 -8.54 1.28 -5.78
C MET A 59 -7.12 0.97 -6.26
N ARG A 60 -6.96 -0.14 -7.01
CA ARG A 60 -5.65 -0.66 -7.42
C ARG A 60 -4.91 0.22 -8.42
N HIS A 61 -5.60 0.79 -9.42
CA HIS A 61 -4.98 1.73 -10.36
C HIS A 61 -5.12 3.13 -9.81
N ARG A 62 -4.00 3.80 -9.54
CA ARG A 62 -3.98 5.12 -8.90
C ARG A 62 -3.28 6.13 -9.78
N ALA A 63 -3.77 7.36 -9.71
CA ALA A 63 -3.13 8.52 -10.29
C ALA A 63 -3.15 9.68 -9.31
N ALA A 64 -2.17 10.55 -9.41
CA ALA A 64 -2.20 11.87 -8.79
C ALA A 64 -1.84 12.91 -9.85
N VAL A 65 -2.66 13.96 -9.94
CA VAL A 65 -2.40 15.13 -10.77
C VAL A 65 -1.90 16.23 -9.86
N VAL A 66 -0.67 16.71 -10.08
CA VAL A 66 -0.03 17.75 -9.28
C VAL A 66 0.09 19.02 -10.09
N GLY A 67 -0.27 20.15 -9.50
CA GLY A 67 -0.16 21.46 -10.14
C GLY A 67 -0.17 22.60 -9.11
N GLU A 68 0.47 23.73 -9.45
CA GLU A 68 0.54 24.92 -8.61
C GLU A 68 -0.75 25.76 -8.63
N ASN A 69 -1.54 25.56 -9.68
CA ASN A 69 -2.77 26.32 -9.90
C ASN A 69 -3.78 25.48 -10.70
N ARG A 70 -5.01 26.02 -10.82
CA ARG A 70 -6.09 25.37 -11.56
C ARG A 70 -5.69 25.00 -13.00
N ALA A 71 -4.99 25.88 -13.70
CA ALA A 71 -4.65 25.64 -15.11
C ALA A 71 -3.74 24.40 -15.26
N GLU A 72 -2.75 24.24 -14.39
CA GLU A 72 -1.85 23.09 -14.39
C GLU A 72 -2.57 21.80 -14.00
N LEU A 73 -3.45 21.87 -12.99
CA LEU A 73 -4.28 20.72 -12.59
C LEU A 73 -5.19 20.26 -13.73
N LEU A 74 -5.81 21.20 -14.46
CA LEU A 74 -6.64 20.89 -15.64
C LEU A 74 -5.83 20.27 -16.76
N LEU A 75 -4.64 20.79 -17.06
CA LEU A 75 -3.74 20.19 -18.05
C LEU A 75 -3.36 18.77 -17.67
N GLY A 76 -2.95 18.55 -16.43
CA GLY A 76 -2.62 17.21 -15.94
C GLY A 76 -3.82 16.25 -15.98
N LEU A 77 -5.02 16.73 -15.66
CA LEU A 77 -6.24 15.94 -15.75
C LEU A 77 -6.60 15.59 -17.21
N GLN A 78 -6.38 16.51 -18.15
CA GLN A 78 -6.53 16.26 -19.59
C GLN A 78 -5.52 15.22 -20.07
N ASP A 79 -4.25 15.34 -19.68
CA ASP A 79 -3.20 14.39 -20.00
C ASP A 79 -3.56 12.98 -19.47
N LEU A 80 -4.04 12.88 -18.24
CA LEU A 80 -4.50 11.63 -17.64
C LEU A 80 -5.68 11.04 -18.43
N ALA A 81 -6.67 11.86 -18.78
CA ALA A 81 -7.85 11.43 -19.55
C ALA A 81 -7.46 10.91 -20.95
N ALA A 82 -6.53 11.58 -21.60
CA ALA A 82 -6.00 11.19 -22.91
C ALA A 82 -5.03 10.00 -22.85
N GLY A 83 -4.51 9.67 -21.65
CA GLY A 83 -3.46 8.67 -21.48
C GLY A 83 -2.09 9.14 -21.99
N THR A 84 -1.87 10.45 -22.08
CA THR A 84 -0.62 11.06 -22.53
C THR A 84 0.38 11.13 -21.37
N PRO A 85 1.64 10.70 -21.55
CA PRO A 85 2.68 10.88 -20.54
C PRO A 85 2.87 12.36 -20.17
N SER A 86 2.90 12.68 -18.89
CA SER A 86 3.02 14.05 -18.41
C SER A 86 3.78 14.09 -17.08
N ALA A 87 4.64 15.09 -16.90
CA ALA A 87 5.35 15.31 -15.64
C ALA A 87 4.40 15.73 -14.48
N ARG A 88 3.17 16.15 -14.80
CA ARG A 88 2.12 16.51 -13.84
C ARG A 88 1.32 15.32 -13.36
N VAL A 89 1.46 14.15 -13.98
CA VAL A 89 0.65 12.96 -13.71
C VAL A 89 1.54 11.85 -13.16
N LEU A 90 1.30 11.47 -11.94
CA LEU A 90 1.93 10.32 -11.30
C LEU A 90 0.98 9.13 -11.42
N LEU A 91 1.46 8.04 -11.96
CA LEU A 91 0.70 6.78 -12.08
C LEU A 91 1.34 5.73 -11.17
N GLY A 92 0.51 4.92 -10.53
CA GLY A 92 1.00 3.85 -9.67
C GLY A 92 -0.03 2.79 -9.37
N ARG A 93 0.44 1.81 -8.64
CA ARG A 93 -0.36 0.74 -8.01
C ARG A 93 0.22 0.49 -6.62
N PRO A 94 -0.60 0.09 -5.64
CA PRO A 94 -0.07 -0.33 -4.35
C PRO A 94 1.05 -1.35 -4.55
N ALA A 95 2.23 -1.00 -4.07
CA ALA A 95 3.41 -1.84 -4.21
C ALA A 95 3.38 -3.04 -3.25
N GLY A 96 2.62 -2.89 -2.16
CA GLY A 96 2.73 -3.80 -1.03
C GLY A 96 4.09 -3.68 -0.33
N GLY A 97 4.31 -4.50 0.69
CA GLY A 97 5.54 -4.47 1.47
C GLY A 97 5.61 -3.30 2.45
N LYS A 98 6.80 -3.12 3.01
CA LYS A 98 7.10 -2.15 4.06
C LYS A 98 7.73 -0.88 3.49
N THR A 99 7.73 0.19 4.29
CA THR A 99 8.38 1.47 3.99
C THR A 99 9.67 1.64 4.79
N GLY A 100 10.72 2.15 4.15
CA GLY A 100 11.98 2.51 4.80
C GLY A 100 12.31 3.98 4.60
N PHE A 101 12.67 4.70 5.67
CA PHE A 101 13.15 6.08 5.56
C PHE A 101 14.67 6.08 5.53
N LEU A 102 15.23 6.85 4.58
CA LEU A 102 16.67 7.03 4.39
C LEU A 102 17.04 8.48 4.73
N PHE A 103 17.80 8.71 5.79
CA PHE A 103 18.25 10.02 6.21
C PHE A 103 19.56 10.39 5.51
N SER A 104 19.58 11.58 4.91
CA SER A 104 20.68 12.02 4.04
C SER A 104 21.97 12.27 4.82
N GLY A 105 23.10 12.20 4.12
CA GLY A 105 24.40 12.56 4.64
C GLY A 105 24.88 13.94 4.19
N GLN A 106 26.07 14.32 4.68
CA GLN A 106 26.77 15.53 4.25
C GLN A 106 27.04 15.49 2.74
N GLY A 107 26.80 16.61 2.07
CA GLY A 107 26.85 16.76 0.60
C GLY A 107 25.48 17.02 -0.02
N SER A 108 24.40 16.77 0.71
CA SER A 108 23.03 17.06 0.30
C SER A 108 22.56 18.47 0.66
N GLN A 109 23.27 19.17 1.55
CA GLN A 109 22.92 20.51 2.03
C GLN A 109 22.85 21.54 0.91
N ARG A 110 21.88 22.45 1.01
CA ARG A 110 21.72 23.60 0.10
C ARG A 110 21.21 24.84 0.85
N ILE A 111 21.57 26.00 0.34
CA ILE A 111 21.11 27.27 0.90
C ILE A 111 19.60 27.33 0.92
N GLY A 112 19.06 27.74 2.07
CA GLY A 112 17.61 27.91 2.27
C GLY A 112 16.82 26.62 2.33
N MET A 113 17.50 25.47 2.53
CA MET A 113 16.82 24.19 2.73
C MET A 113 15.87 24.24 3.92
N GLY A 114 14.64 23.77 3.73
CA GLY A 114 13.58 23.80 4.74
C GLY A 114 12.84 25.14 4.87
N ARG A 115 13.31 26.23 4.25
CA ARG A 115 12.73 27.57 4.44
C ARG A 115 11.30 27.70 3.92
N GLU A 116 11.01 27.14 2.75
CA GLU A 116 9.65 27.14 2.21
C GLU A 116 8.70 26.26 3.04
N LEU A 117 9.20 25.13 3.55
CA LEU A 117 8.41 24.24 4.41
C LEU A 117 8.16 24.88 5.77
N TYR A 118 9.15 25.54 6.34
CA TYR A 118 9.03 26.29 7.59
C TYR A 118 7.90 27.34 7.51
N ALA A 119 7.86 28.10 6.42
CA ALA A 119 6.82 29.10 6.21
C ALA A 119 5.43 28.51 5.92
N ALA A 120 5.35 27.28 5.40
CA ALA A 120 4.12 26.69 4.90
C ALA A 120 3.47 25.67 5.86
N PHE A 121 4.28 24.97 6.67
CA PHE A 121 3.80 23.85 7.49
C PHE A 121 4.16 24.04 8.97
N PRO A 122 3.18 24.34 9.83
CA PRO A 122 3.42 24.55 11.27
C PRO A 122 4.11 23.36 11.95
N ALA A 123 3.78 22.12 11.54
CA ALA A 123 4.41 20.91 12.09
C ALA A 123 5.93 20.87 11.80
N PHE A 124 6.34 21.32 10.60
CA PHE A 124 7.76 21.45 10.26
C PHE A 124 8.42 22.56 11.07
N ALA A 125 7.78 23.74 11.11
CA ALA A 125 8.33 24.90 11.82
C ALA A 125 8.54 24.63 13.32
N THR A 126 7.52 24.06 13.98
CA THR A 126 7.61 23.72 15.41
C THR A 126 8.76 22.72 15.68
N ALA A 127 8.85 21.65 14.88
CA ALA A 127 9.90 20.66 15.06
C ALA A 127 11.31 21.22 14.74
N TYR A 128 11.40 22.08 13.73
CA TYR A 128 12.65 22.75 13.36
C TYR A 128 13.13 23.68 14.48
N ASP A 129 12.24 24.52 15.03
CA ASP A 129 12.56 25.43 16.14
C ASP A 129 12.96 24.66 17.40
N GLU A 130 12.26 23.55 17.70
CA GLU A 130 12.59 22.67 18.82
C GLU A 130 14.01 22.10 18.69
N VAL A 131 14.36 21.58 17.51
CA VAL A 131 15.71 21.07 17.26
C VAL A 131 16.76 22.18 17.36
N CYS A 132 16.50 23.35 16.75
CA CYS A 132 17.43 24.48 16.77
C CYS A 132 17.69 25.02 18.18
N ALA A 133 16.72 24.92 19.09
CA ALA A 133 16.88 25.30 20.49
C ALA A 133 17.90 24.42 21.27
N HIS A 134 18.20 23.22 20.77
CA HIS A 134 19.18 22.30 21.36
C HIS A 134 20.54 22.30 20.64
N LEU A 135 20.65 22.99 19.50
CA LEU A 135 21.90 23.01 18.73
C LEU A 135 22.79 24.19 19.13
N ASP A 136 24.08 23.91 19.30
CA ASP A 136 25.08 24.95 19.64
C ASP A 136 25.58 25.74 18.40
N ALA A 137 25.26 25.28 17.19
CA ALA A 137 25.71 25.86 15.94
C ALA A 137 24.57 26.56 15.19
N PRO A 138 24.83 27.69 14.50
CA PRO A 138 23.85 28.35 13.68
C PRO A 138 23.47 27.44 12.48
N VAL A 139 22.18 27.32 12.20
CA VAL A 139 21.64 26.47 11.12
C VAL A 139 21.15 27.27 9.90
N ASP A 140 20.75 28.54 10.06
CA ASP A 140 20.41 29.44 8.96
C ASP A 140 21.59 30.40 8.70
N VAL A 141 22.47 30.00 7.82
CA VAL A 141 23.75 30.66 7.52
C VAL A 141 23.91 30.91 6.02
N ASP A 142 24.90 31.72 5.65
CA ASP A 142 25.28 31.93 4.25
C ASP A 142 25.92 30.68 3.60
N ALA A 143 26.13 30.74 2.26
CA ALA A 143 26.62 29.64 1.49
C ALA A 143 28.00 29.12 1.93
N GLU A 144 28.92 30.03 2.28
CA GLU A 144 30.28 29.66 2.66
C GLU A 144 30.27 28.96 4.03
N THR A 145 29.52 29.52 4.97
CA THR A 145 29.36 28.98 6.31
C THR A 145 28.62 27.62 6.31
N LEU A 146 27.58 27.46 5.47
CA LEU A 146 26.85 26.20 5.37
C LEU A 146 27.74 25.03 4.90
N HIS A 147 28.76 25.28 4.11
CA HIS A 147 29.69 24.23 3.66
C HIS A 147 30.76 23.86 4.68
N ARG A 148 30.84 24.55 5.81
CA ARG A 148 31.70 24.17 6.93
C ARG A 148 31.06 23.02 7.70
N THR A 149 31.81 21.95 7.94
CA THR A 149 31.31 20.72 8.62
C THR A 149 30.62 21.04 9.94
N GLY A 150 31.17 22.01 10.71
CA GLY A 150 30.58 22.47 11.97
C GLY A 150 29.17 23.02 11.86
N CYS A 151 28.76 23.53 10.69
CA CYS A 151 27.41 24.02 10.42
C CYS A 151 26.57 23.03 9.59
N THR A 152 27.19 22.32 8.65
CA THR A 152 26.50 21.40 7.74
C THR A 152 25.75 20.29 8.49
N GLN A 153 26.42 19.62 9.44
CA GLN A 153 25.84 18.45 10.10
C GLN A 153 24.66 18.84 11.02
N PRO A 154 24.75 19.87 11.89
CA PRO A 154 23.62 20.34 12.66
C PRO A 154 22.46 20.82 11.79
N ALA A 155 22.74 21.52 10.69
CA ALA A 155 21.69 22.02 9.79
C ALA A 155 20.94 20.87 9.06
N LEU A 156 21.66 19.83 8.62
CA LEU A 156 21.03 18.64 8.06
C LEU A 156 20.17 17.91 9.09
N PHE A 157 20.71 17.70 10.30
CA PHE A 157 19.98 17.09 11.39
C PHE A 157 18.66 17.82 11.69
N ALA A 158 18.69 19.16 11.77
CA ALA A 158 17.49 19.96 12.02
C ALA A 158 16.43 19.79 10.91
N VAL A 159 16.84 19.87 9.64
CA VAL A 159 15.94 19.72 8.50
C VAL A 159 15.37 18.28 8.43
N GLU A 160 16.18 17.27 8.68
CA GLU A 160 15.78 15.87 8.59
C GLU A 160 14.79 15.49 9.69
N VAL A 161 15.03 15.91 10.92
CA VAL A 161 14.09 15.69 12.03
C VAL A 161 12.77 16.44 11.76
N ALA A 162 12.82 17.70 11.31
CA ALA A 162 11.62 18.46 10.97
C ALA A 162 10.84 17.84 9.79
N LEU A 163 11.52 17.33 8.76
CA LEU A 163 10.90 16.58 7.64
C LEU A 163 10.22 15.30 8.12
N PHE A 164 10.87 14.57 9.01
CA PHE A 164 10.29 13.37 9.60
C PHE A 164 8.98 13.71 10.35
N ARG A 165 8.99 14.71 11.21
CA ARG A 165 7.81 15.17 11.96
C ARG A 165 6.69 15.65 11.04
N LEU A 166 7.04 16.35 9.97
CA LEU A 166 6.08 16.75 8.94
C LEU A 166 5.43 15.53 8.29
N LEU A 167 6.21 14.55 7.83
CA LEU A 167 5.65 13.33 7.22
C LEU A 167 4.81 12.52 8.22
N GLU A 168 5.22 12.45 9.47
CA GLU A 168 4.44 11.81 10.53
C GLU A 168 3.08 12.50 10.73
N SER A 169 3.04 13.85 10.70
CA SER A 169 1.80 14.63 10.75
C SER A 169 0.89 14.41 9.54
N LEU A 170 1.45 14.01 8.40
CA LEU A 170 0.73 13.61 7.20
C LEU A 170 0.32 12.12 7.20
N GLY A 171 0.52 11.41 8.31
CA GLY A 171 0.21 9.99 8.45
C GLY A 171 1.20 9.05 7.74
N VAL A 172 2.29 9.57 7.16
CA VAL A 172 3.32 8.77 6.50
C VAL A 172 4.34 8.30 7.54
N ARG A 173 4.35 7.00 7.83
CA ARG A 173 5.20 6.38 8.85
C ARG A 173 6.09 5.31 8.26
N PRO A 174 7.35 5.20 8.70
CA PRO A 174 8.24 4.13 8.26
C PRO A 174 8.06 2.86 9.11
N ASP A 175 8.35 1.71 8.50
CA ASP A 175 8.56 0.43 9.20
C ASP A 175 10.01 0.27 9.64
N PHE A 176 10.94 0.93 8.94
CA PHE A 176 12.37 0.93 9.19
C PHE A 176 12.98 2.29 8.90
N VAL A 177 14.06 2.61 9.60
CA VAL A 177 14.87 3.78 9.30
C VAL A 177 16.33 3.39 9.11
N MET A 178 17.05 4.16 8.30
CA MET A 178 18.48 4.05 8.07
C MET A 178 19.02 5.44 7.74
N GLY A 179 20.22 5.77 8.22
CA GLY A 179 20.88 7.01 7.85
C GLY A 179 22.13 6.77 7.01
N HIS A 180 22.64 7.80 6.35
CA HIS A 180 23.94 7.81 5.70
C HIS A 180 24.89 8.72 6.49
N SER A 181 25.92 8.19 7.12
CA SER A 181 26.84 8.94 7.97
C SER A 181 26.08 9.77 9.01
N VAL A 182 26.19 11.10 9.00
CA VAL A 182 25.50 11.97 9.97
C VAL A 182 23.99 11.73 10.04
N GLY A 183 23.36 11.33 8.94
CA GLY A 183 21.91 11.02 8.92
C GLY A 183 21.49 9.87 9.83
N GLU A 184 22.45 9.00 10.26
CA GLU A 184 22.11 7.98 11.25
C GLU A 184 21.83 8.56 12.65
N ILE A 185 22.34 9.75 12.96
CA ILE A 185 22.00 10.43 14.22
C ILE A 185 20.52 10.85 14.20
N ALA A 186 20.04 11.40 13.08
CA ALA A 186 18.63 11.69 12.90
C ALA A 186 17.76 10.41 12.94
N ALA A 187 18.19 9.35 12.26
CA ALA A 187 17.54 8.05 12.30
C ALA A 187 17.44 7.47 13.73
N ALA A 188 18.53 7.53 14.51
CA ALA A 188 18.55 7.06 15.90
C ALA A 188 17.65 7.89 16.81
N HIS A 189 17.61 9.22 16.63
CA HIS A 189 16.71 10.09 17.38
C HIS A 189 15.24 9.79 17.08
N VAL A 190 14.85 9.77 15.82
CA VAL A 190 13.44 9.52 15.47
C VAL A 190 12.98 8.10 15.80
N ALA A 191 13.93 7.17 15.89
CA ALA A 191 13.68 5.82 16.37
C ALA A 191 13.55 5.71 17.91
N GLY A 192 13.76 6.81 18.63
CA GLY A 192 13.68 6.85 20.10
C GLY A 192 14.90 6.27 20.81
N ALA A 193 16.00 6.05 20.11
CA ALA A 193 17.26 5.57 20.69
C ALA A 193 18.07 6.67 21.38
N LEU A 194 17.85 7.92 20.96
CA LEU A 194 18.46 9.12 21.55
C LEU A 194 17.38 10.16 21.85
N SER A 195 17.46 10.78 23.00
CA SER A 195 16.69 12.01 23.27
C SER A 195 17.08 13.11 22.27
N LEU A 196 16.28 14.16 22.11
CA LEU A 196 16.65 15.29 21.25
C LEU A 196 17.90 15.99 21.79
N ASP A 197 18.00 16.16 23.10
CA ASP A 197 19.14 16.78 23.77
C ASP A 197 20.45 15.99 23.52
N ASP A 198 20.42 14.67 23.69
CA ASP A 198 21.59 13.81 23.46
C ASP A 198 21.96 13.74 21.97
N ALA A 199 20.99 13.68 21.07
CA ALA A 199 21.24 13.69 19.63
C ALA A 199 21.84 15.02 19.15
N ALA A 200 21.35 16.15 19.68
CA ALA A 200 21.89 17.47 19.40
C ALA A 200 23.31 17.63 19.92
N LYS A 201 23.63 17.14 21.14
CA LYS A 201 25.00 17.10 21.67
C LYS A 201 25.90 16.22 20.81
N LEU A 202 25.43 15.05 20.40
CA LEU A 202 26.18 14.11 19.56
C LEU A 202 26.53 14.73 18.20
N VAL A 203 25.55 15.32 17.48
CA VAL A 203 25.78 15.92 16.17
C VAL A 203 26.65 17.16 16.26
N SER A 204 26.45 18.00 17.29
CA SER A 204 27.25 19.22 17.51
C SER A 204 28.71 18.89 17.83
N ALA A 205 28.97 17.96 18.75
CA ALA A 205 30.32 17.51 19.08
C ALA A 205 31.01 16.89 17.88
N ARG A 206 30.34 15.99 17.16
CA ARG A 206 30.85 15.37 15.93
C ARG A 206 31.26 16.43 14.90
N ALA A 207 30.40 17.39 14.66
CA ALA A 207 30.62 18.46 13.69
C ALA A 207 31.78 19.39 14.09
N ALA A 208 31.82 19.81 15.35
CA ALA A 208 32.86 20.70 15.88
C ALA A 208 34.22 20.06 15.88
N LEU A 209 34.35 18.82 16.37
CA LEU A 209 35.61 18.09 16.43
C LEU A 209 36.16 17.78 15.04
N MET A 210 35.27 17.35 14.10
CA MET A 210 35.67 17.18 12.70
C MET A 210 36.16 18.50 12.06
N GLN A 211 35.50 19.62 12.37
CA GLN A 211 35.85 20.94 11.84
C GLN A 211 37.19 21.43 12.38
N ALA A 212 37.54 21.03 13.62
CA ALA A 212 38.81 21.41 14.27
C ALA A 212 40.03 20.64 13.76
N LEU A 213 39.82 19.54 13.04
CA LEU A 213 40.90 18.76 12.44
C LEU A 213 41.67 19.59 11.41
N PRO A 214 42.97 19.32 11.21
CA PRO A 214 43.74 19.94 10.14
C PRO A 214 43.06 19.75 8.78
N ALA A 215 42.95 20.81 8.01
CA ALA A 215 42.47 20.73 6.65
C ALA A 215 43.42 19.87 5.80
N GLY A 216 42.83 19.05 4.92
CA GLY A 216 43.62 18.20 4.01
C GLY A 216 42.94 16.86 3.75
N GLY A 217 43.64 16.05 2.94
CA GLY A 217 43.08 14.79 2.45
C GLY A 217 42.11 14.94 1.29
N ALA A 218 41.66 13.82 0.77
CA ALA A 218 40.64 13.77 -0.28
C ALA A 218 39.64 12.64 -0.08
N MET A 219 38.44 12.86 -0.57
CA MET A 219 37.42 11.81 -0.77
C MET A 219 37.11 11.71 -2.26
N VAL A 220 37.19 10.50 -2.81
CA VAL A 220 36.99 10.26 -4.23
C VAL A 220 36.00 9.11 -4.42
N ALA A 221 34.91 9.39 -5.08
CA ALA A 221 33.99 8.35 -5.52
C ALA A 221 34.60 7.63 -6.74
N VAL A 222 34.59 6.30 -6.71
CA VAL A 222 35.17 5.43 -7.71
C VAL A 222 34.15 4.41 -8.17
N GLN A 223 34.01 4.25 -9.49
CA GLN A 223 33.18 3.20 -10.08
C GLN A 223 33.91 1.86 -10.01
N ALA A 224 33.90 1.22 -8.86
CA ALA A 224 34.55 -0.07 -8.58
C ALA A 224 33.78 -0.81 -7.48
N THR A 225 34.00 -2.12 -7.37
CA THR A 225 33.57 -2.89 -6.21
C THR A 225 34.52 -2.67 -5.04
N GLU A 226 34.10 -2.92 -3.83
CA GLU A 226 34.95 -2.84 -2.65
C GLU A 226 36.16 -3.80 -2.77
N GLU A 227 35.92 -5.02 -3.27
CA GLU A 227 36.95 -6.05 -3.48
C GLU A 227 38.05 -5.61 -4.45
N GLU A 228 37.74 -4.79 -5.46
CA GLU A 228 38.71 -4.22 -6.40
C GLU A 228 39.53 -3.08 -5.78
N VAL A 229 38.94 -2.36 -4.80
CA VAL A 229 39.57 -1.22 -4.13
C VAL A 229 40.50 -1.68 -2.99
N LEU A 230 40.07 -2.64 -2.16
CA LEU A 230 40.80 -3.09 -0.98
C LEU A 230 42.30 -3.42 -1.23
N PRO A 231 42.67 -4.15 -2.30
CA PRO A 231 44.11 -4.46 -2.56
C PRO A 231 44.94 -3.24 -2.96
N ARG A 232 44.32 -2.08 -3.25
CA ARG A 232 45.00 -0.84 -3.66
C ARG A 232 45.13 0.18 -2.54
N LEU A 233 44.49 -0.11 -1.39
CA LEU A 233 44.62 0.75 -0.22
C LEU A 233 46.07 0.75 0.29
N THR A 234 46.50 1.91 0.74
CA THR A 234 47.79 2.12 1.40
C THR A 234 47.56 2.68 2.81
N ASP A 235 48.60 2.70 3.63
CA ASP A 235 48.52 3.36 4.93
C ASP A 235 48.04 4.81 4.78
N GLY A 236 47.09 5.23 5.60
CA GLY A 236 46.50 6.56 5.56
C GLY A 236 45.29 6.72 4.64
N VAL A 237 44.86 5.67 3.93
CA VAL A 237 43.66 5.67 3.07
C VAL A 237 42.74 4.50 3.43
N SER A 238 41.42 4.73 3.42
CA SER A 238 40.43 3.71 3.67
C SER A 238 39.25 3.82 2.71
N VAL A 239 38.42 2.77 2.66
CA VAL A 239 37.08 2.86 2.11
C VAL A 239 36.24 3.66 3.09
N ALA A 240 35.66 4.78 2.62
CA ALA A 240 34.79 5.64 3.42
C ALA A 240 33.31 5.25 3.30
N ALA A 241 32.92 4.75 2.14
CA ALA A 241 31.53 4.32 1.92
C ALA A 241 31.44 3.27 0.79
N VAL A 242 30.54 2.31 0.96
CA VAL A 242 30.08 1.39 -0.07
C VAL A 242 28.63 1.77 -0.40
N ASN A 243 28.48 2.60 -1.45
CA ASN A 243 27.19 3.21 -1.81
C ASN A 243 26.39 2.40 -2.83
N GLY A 244 27.03 1.40 -3.44
CA GLY A 244 26.39 0.54 -4.43
C GLY A 244 27.29 -0.63 -4.81
N PRO A 245 26.81 -1.59 -5.60
CA PRO A 245 27.57 -2.77 -6.02
C PRO A 245 28.88 -2.44 -6.72
N SER A 246 28.94 -1.30 -7.41
CA SER A 246 30.13 -0.78 -8.08
C SER A 246 30.29 0.72 -7.83
N SER A 247 30.05 1.16 -6.60
CA SER A 247 30.16 2.56 -6.21
C SER A 247 30.74 2.66 -4.79
N VAL A 248 32.01 3.01 -4.73
CA VAL A 248 32.82 3.07 -3.49
C VAL A 248 33.41 4.48 -3.36
N VAL A 249 33.55 4.95 -2.14
CA VAL A 249 34.28 6.19 -1.84
C VAL A 249 35.57 5.85 -1.10
N VAL A 250 36.68 6.30 -1.64
CA VAL A 250 38.02 6.21 -1.02
C VAL A 250 38.30 7.54 -0.32
N SER A 251 38.86 7.49 0.91
CA SER A 251 39.09 8.65 1.74
C SER A 251 40.43 8.54 2.49
N GLY A 252 41.16 9.63 2.61
CA GLY A 252 42.41 9.68 3.36
C GLY A 252 43.41 10.69 2.80
N ASP A 253 44.72 10.34 2.87
CA ASP A 253 45.78 11.16 2.28
C ASP A 253 45.44 11.53 0.83
N GLU A 254 45.62 12.81 0.51
CA GLU A 254 45.17 13.33 -0.79
C GLU A 254 45.91 12.68 -1.96
N THR A 255 47.24 12.55 -1.83
CA THR A 255 48.06 12.00 -2.89
C THR A 255 47.73 10.54 -3.14
N ALA A 256 47.59 9.76 -2.08
CA ALA A 256 47.30 8.35 -2.15
C ALA A 256 45.87 8.08 -2.65
N ALA A 257 44.86 8.83 -2.16
CA ALA A 257 43.50 8.71 -2.62
C ALA A 257 43.32 9.07 -4.11
N LEU A 258 44.01 10.13 -4.57
CA LEU A 258 44.01 10.52 -5.99
C LEU A 258 44.77 9.51 -6.87
N ALA A 259 45.83 8.90 -6.39
CA ALA A 259 46.57 7.86 -7.12
C ALA A 259 45.70 6.60 -7.34
N ILE A 260 44.95 6.18 -6.32
CA ILE A 260 43.95 5.10 -6.45
C ILE A 260 42.92 5.45 -7.50
N ALA A 261 42.31 6.65 -7.42
CA ALA A 261 41.33 7.12 -8.37
C ALA A 261 41.86 7.17 -9.81
N ALA A 262 43.10 7.66 -10.00
CA ALA A 262 43.74 7.71 -11.31
C ALA A 262 43.92 6.31 -11.92
N ALA A 263 44.34 5.33 -11.13
CA ALA A 263 44.50 3.95 -11.58
C ALA A 263 43.18 3.30 -12.07
N PHE A 264 42.04 3.70 -11.52
CA PHE A 264 40.72 3.28 -12.02
C PHE A 264 40.28 4.11 -13.24
N ALA A 265 40.58 5.41 -13.28
CA ALA A 265 40.32 6.25 -14.44
C ALA A 265 41.07 5.79 -15.69
N GLU A 266 42.33 5.33 -15.56
CA GLU A 266 43.13 4.72 -16.65
C GLU A 266 42.45 3.45 -17.23
N GLN A 267 41.62 2.75 -16.44
CA GLN A 267 40.81 1.61 -16.86
C GLN A 267 39.48 2.02 -17.48
N GLY A 268 39.26 3.33 -17.70
CA GLY A 268 38.02 3.87 -18.24
C GLY A 268 36.84 3.94 -17.24
N ARG A 269 37.10 3.75 -15.94
CA ARG A 269 36.11 3.82 -14.88
C ARG A 269 35.86 5.27 -14.45
N LYS A 270 34.61 5.59 -14.10
CA LYS A 270 34.25 6.94 -13.62
C LYS A 270 34.83 7.18 -12.24
N THR A 271 35.48 8.34 -12.05
CA THR A 271 35.95 8.82 -10.76
C THR A 271 35.50 10.26 -10.56
N SER A 272 35.23 10.67 -9.32
CA SER A 272 34.80 12.03 -8.99
C SER A 272 35.28 12.42 -7.61
N ARG A 273 36.10 13.49 -7.54
CA ARG A 273 36.52 14.08 -6.26
C ARG A 273 35.30 14.75 -5.61
N LEU A 274 35.03 14.42 -4.35
CA LEU A 274 33.95 15.02 -3.57
C LEU A 274 34.41 16.39 -3.03
N LYS A 275 33.46 17.34 -2.98
CA LYS A 275 33.71 18.67 -2.43
C LYS A 275 33.47 18.64 -0.92
N VAL A 276 34.49 18.24 -0.18
CA VAL A 276 34.45 18.14 1.28
C VAL A 276 35.63 18.85 1.89
N SER A 277 35.51 19.31 3.14
CA SER A 277 36.59 20.01 3.87
C SER A 277 37.63 19.05 4.43
N HIS A 278 37.27 17.82 4.74
CA HIS A 278 38.12 16.82 5.37
C HIS A 278 37.86 15.44 4.74
N ALA A 279 38.78 14.53 4.90
CA ALA A 279 38.66 13.15 4.46
C ALA A 279 37.98 12.30 5.55
N PHE A 280 36.62 12.36 5.58
CA PHE A 280 35.84 11.63 6.56
C PHE A 280 35.96 10.11 6.40
N HIS A 281 35.67 9.36 7.46
CA HIS A 281 35.74 7.90 7.50
C HIS A 281 37.13 7.36 7.08
N SER A 282 38.17 8.02 7.52
CA SER A 282 39.57 7.68 7.22
C SER A 282 40.44 7.80 8.47
N PRO A 283 41.73 7.36 8.41
CA PRO A 283 42.69 7.57 9.51
C PRO A 283 42.87 9.03 9.90
N LEU A 284 42.53 9.98 9.04
CA LEU A 284 42.61 11.42 9.36
C LEU A 284 41.59 11.85 10.41
N MET A 285 40.62 10.98 10.77
CA MET A 285 39.68 11.21 11.88
C MET A 285 40.21 10.75 13.23
N ASP A 286 41.29 9.94 13.27
CA ASP A 286 41.79 9.34 14.50
C ASP A 286 42.12 10.39 15.61
N PRO A 287 42.63 11.60 15.31
CA PRO A 287 42.98 12.57 16.35
C PRO A 287 41.79 13.11 17.16
N MET A 288 40.58 13.02 16.66
CA MET A 288 39.38 13.50 17.38
C MET A 288 38.66 12.40 18.19
N LEU A 289 39.02 11.12 18.01
CA LEU A 289 38.24 10.01 18.53
C LEU A 289 38.22 9.94 20.05
N GLU A 290 39.33 10.30 20.74
CA GLU A 290 39.39 10.27 22.20
C GLU A 290 38.47 11.32 22.82
N GLU A 291 38.53 12.59 22.36
CA GLU A 291 37.67 13.67 22.83
C GLU A 291 36.19 13.39 22.50
N PHE A 292 35.95 12.83 21.31
CA PHE A 292 34.60 12.42 20.92
C PHE A 292 34.05 11.28 21.81
N ALA A 293 34.90 10.30 22.18
CA ALA A 293 34.51 9.23 23.09
C ALA A 293 34.10 9.75 24.47
N GLU A 294 34.80 10.77 24.99
CA GLU A 294 34.43 11.43 26.26
C GLU A 294 33.01 12.03 26.19
N VAL A 295 32.71 12.76 25.11
CA VAL A 295 31.37 13.34 24.92
C VAL A 295 30.30 12.24 24.80
N VAL A 296 30.52 11.26 23.95
CA VAL A 296 29.54 10.18 23.70
C VAL A 296 29.33 9.30 24.93
N GLY A 297 30.39 9.12 25.77
CA GLY A 297 30.32 8.40 27.03
C GLY A 297 29.38 9.05 28.08
N GLY A 298 29.06 10.34 27.90
CA GLY A 298 28.11 11.07 28.74
C GLY A 298 26.65 11.01 28.27
N LEU A 299 26.37 10.39 27.11
CA LEU A 299 25.02 10.35 26.52
C LEU A 299 24.26 9.09 26.97
N ALA A 300 22.92 9.21 27.01
CA ALA A 300 22.03 8.09 27.29
C ALA A 300 21.50 7.46 25.99
N PHE A 301 21.58 6.14 25.91
CA PHE A 301 21.07 5.36 24.78
C PHE A 301 19.96 4.43 25.21
N GLU A 302 18.83 4.54 24.53
CA GLU A 302 17.67 3.68 24.73
C GLU A 302 17.59 2.63 23.61
N LYS A 303 16.80 1.59 23.85
CA LYS A 303 16.50 0.63 22.79
C LYS A 303 15.63 1.30 21.71
N PRO A 304 16.01 1.22 20.41
CA PRO A 304 15.17 1.76 19.35
C PRO A 304 13.74 1.21 19.40
N GLN A 305 12.76 2.09 19.35
CA GLN A 305 11.34 1.75 19.28
C GLN A 305 10.91 1.45 17.83
N LEU A 306 11.56 2.13 16.88
CA LEU A 306 11.45 1.89 15.46
C LEU A 306 12.73 1.18 14.99
N PRO A 307 12.64 0.08 14.24
CA PRO A 307 13.82 -0.65 13.79
C PRO A 307 14.77 0.21 12.94
N VAL A 308 16.03 0.26 13.33
CA VAL A 308 17.10 0.98 12.62
C VAL A 308 18.04 -0.01 11.96
N VAL A 309 18.43 0.24 10.71
CA VAL A 309 19.55 -0.48 10.08
C VAL A 309 20.79 0.39 10.14
N SER A 310 21.85 -0.17 10.74
CA SER A 310 23.13 0.49 10.95
C SER A 310 23.85 0.74 9.64
N ASN A 311 24.34 1.94 9.43
CA ASN A 311 25.25 2.21 8.31
C ASN A 311 26.70 1.77 8.59
N LEU A 312 27.01 1.39 9.83
CA LEU A 312 28.32 0.81 10.19
C LEU A 312 28.42 -0.66 9.83
N THR A 313 27.33 -1.43 10.03
CA THR A 313 27.33 -2.89 9.85
C THR A 313 26.44 -3.37 8.70
N GLY A 314 25.54 -2.55 8.21
CA GLY A 314 24.49 -2.94 7.25
C GLY A 314 23.41 -3.85 7.85
N GLN A 315 23.35 -4.02 9.19
CA GLN A 315 22.46 -4.92 9.90
C GLN A 315 21.56 -4.16 10.89
N PRO A 316 20.43 -4.73 11.31
CA PRO A 316 19.57 -4.12 12.32
C PRO A 316 20.33 -3.83 13.62
N VAL A 317 20.08 -2.66 14.21
CA VAL A 317 20.65 -2.22 15.49
C VAL A 317 19.79 -2.75 16.64
N GLU A 318 20.37 -3.48 17.56
CA GLU A 318 19.71 -3.88 18.81
C GLU A 318 19.80 -2.79 19.88
N ALA A 319 20.98 -2.19 20.01
CA ALA A 319 21.25 -1.07 20.91
C ALA A 319 22.47 -0.26 20.42
N TYR A 320 22.44 1.04 20.65
CA TYR A 320 23.58 1.91 20.46
C TYR A 320 24.45 1.95 21.72
N THR A 321 25.76 2.13 21.53
CA THR A 321 26.74 2.29 22.61
C THR A 321 27.70 3.45 22.28
N PRO A 322 28.43 4.00 23.26
CA PRO A 322 29.48 4.97 22.97
C PRO A 322 30.49 4.48 21.93
N GLU A 323 30.94 3.24 22.04
CA GLU A 323 31.94 2.64 21.13
C GLU A 323 31.39 2.54 19.70
N TYR A 324 30.08 2.31 19.54
CA TYR A 324 29.42 2.32 18.23
C TYR A 324 29.65 3.67 17.54
N TRP A 325 29.37 4.78 18.20
CA TRP A 325 29.47 6.11 17.61
C TRP A 325 30.92 6.53 17.31
N VAL A 326 31.90 6.11 18.14
CA VAL A 326 33.31 6.32 17.86
C VAL A 326 33.75 5.58 16.59
N ARG A 327 33.37 4.30 16.45
CA ARG A 327 33.61 3.53 15.24
C ARG A 327 32.90 4.12 14.02
N HIS A 328 31.67 4.61 14.21
CA HIS A 328 30.86 5.22 13.18
C HIS A 328 31.51 6.46 12.53
N VAL A 329 32.30 7.22 13.27
CA VAL A 329 33.09 8.33 12.72
C VAL A 329 34.21 7.83 11.80
N ARG A 330 34.80 6.70 12.13
CA ARG A 330 36.03 6.19 11.56
C ARG A 330 35.84 5.18 10.44
N GLU A 331 34.89 4.29 10.59
CA GLU A 331 34.70 3.15 9.70
C GLU A 331 33.79 3.49 8.50
N ALA A 332 33.81 2.58 7.51
CA ALA A 332 33.07 2.75 6.26
C ALA A 332 31.54 2.76 6.45
N VAL A 333 30.87 3.61 5.72
CA VAL A 333 29.41 3.60 5.60
C VAL A 333 28.96 2.44 4.71
N ARG A 334 28.26 1.47 5.28
CA ARG A 334 27.75 0.25 4.62
C ARG A 334 26.37 0.46 3.99
N PHE A 335 26.19 1.52 3.17
CA PHE A 335 24.89 1.90 2.65
C PHE A 335 24.28 0.82 1.75
N ALA A 336 25.06 0.27 0.82
CA ALA A 336 24.57 -0.77 -0.09
C ALA A 336 24.11 -2.04 0.66
N ASP A 337 24.82 -2.43 1.72
CA ASP A 337 24.47 -3.59 2.53
C ASP A 337 23.21 -3.33 3.33
N GLY A 338 23.07 -2.13 3.91
CA GLY A 338 21.87 -1.72 4.64
C GLY A 338 20.63 -1.66 3.75
N VAL A 339 20.74 -1.16 2.53
CA VAL A 339 19.63 -1.15 1.55
C VAL A 339 19.20 -2.57 1.19
N ARG A 340 20.15 -3.51 0.99
CA ARG A 340 19.83 -4.93 0.75
C ARG A 340 19.15 -5.55 1.97
N THR A 341 19.67 -5.31 3.17
CA THR A 341 19.06 -5.77 4.43
C THR A 341 17.63 -5.27 4.58
N LEU A 342 17.37 -3.98 4.32
CA LEU A 342 16.01 -3.43 4.34
C LEU A 342 15.10 -4.13 3.34
N HIS A 343 15.60 -4.37 2.12
CA HIS A 343 14.84 -5.10 1.10
C HIS A 343 14.52 -6.54 1.52
N ASP A 344 15.48 -7.25 2.11
CA ASP A 344 15.32 -8.63 2.61
C ASP A 344 14.31 -8.69 3.78
N LEU A 345 14.22 -7.61 4.58
CA LEU A 345 13.23 -7.42 5.64
C LEU A 345 11.84 -7.00 5.11
N GLY A 346 11.67 -6.91 3.79
CA GLY A 346 10.39 -6.66 3.13
C GLY A 346 10.13 -5.20 2.78
N VAL A 347 11.11 -4.30 2.90
CA VAL A 347 10.96 -2.91 2.42
C VAL A 347 10.91 -2.91 0.90
N ARG A 348 9.91 -2.21 0.33
CA ARG A 348 9.73 -2.04 -1.12
C ARG A 348 9.67 -0.58 -1.53
N THR A 349 9.32 0.31 -0.60
CA THR A 349 9.28 1.76 -0.82
C THR A 349 10.30 2.43 0.09
N PHE A 350 11.28 3.10 -0.51
CA PHE A 350 12.33 3.85 0.18
C PHE A 350 12.05 5.34 0.05
N ILE A 351 11.96 6.03 1.16
CA ILE A 351 11.64 7.46 1.23
C ILE A 351 12.86 8.21 1.75
N GLU A 352 13.42 9.09 0.93
CA GLU A 352 14.60 9.87 1.34
C GLU A 352 14.18 11.12 2.09
N ILE A 353 14.66 11.22 3.33
CA ILE A 353 14.47 12.32 4.24
C ILE A 353 15.71 13.21 4.20
N GLY A 354 15.60 14.33 3.49
CA GLY A 354 16.71 15.24 3.33
C GLY A 354 16.47 16.26 2.22
N PRO A 355 17.39 17.20 1.99
CA PRO A 355 17.18 18.31 1.05
C PRO A 355 17.35 17.92 -0.43
N GLY A 356 17.68 16.67 -0.73
CA GLY A 356 17.94 16.19 -2.10
C GLY A 356 17.40 14.80 -2.39
N GLY A 357 17.92 14.13 -3.43
CA GLY A 357 17.52 12.79 -3.88
C GLY A 357 18.73 11.87 -4.13
N VAL A 358 19.82 12.05 -3.39
CA VAL A 358 21.08 11.34 -3.61
C VAL A 358 20.97 9.88 -3.18
N LEU A 359 20.41 9.63 -1.99
CA LEU A 359 20.23 8.27 -1.48
C LEU A 359 19.20 7.49 -2.30
N SER A 360 18.19 8.16 -2.82
CA SER A 360 17.21 7.57 -3.76
C SER A 360 17.90 7.02 -4.99
N GLY A 361 18.83 7.78 -5.58
CA GLY A 361 19.64 7.31 -6.73
C GLY A 361 20.58 6.16 -6.37
N MET A 362 21.21 6.20 -5.20
CA MET A 362 22.08 5.13 -4.70
C MET A 362 21.29 3.84 -4.46
N ALA A 363 20.12 3.92 -3.81
CA ALA A 363 19.27 2.78 -3.53
C ALA A 363 18.76 2.10 -4.82
N GLN A 364 18.39 2.88 -5.85
CA GLN A 364 18.06 2.37 -7.18
C GLN A 364 19.24 1.63 -7.83
N GLY A 365 20.46 2.06 -7.57
CA GLY A 365 21.68 1.37 -8.03
C GLY A 365 21.98 0.07 -7.28
N CYS A 366 21.37 -0.15 -6.11
CA CYS A 366 21.54 -1.36 -5.31
C CYS A 366 20.50 -2.45 -5.60
N LEU A 367 19.30 -2.08 -6.06
CA LEU A 367 18.14 -2.96 -6.22
C LEU A 367 17.40 -2.63 -7.52
N ASP A 368 17.08 -3.65 -8.31
CA ASP A 368 16.40 -3.49 -9.60
C ASP A 368 14.92 -3.07 -9.46
N ASP A 369 14.27 -3.42 -8.33
CA ASP A 369 12.83 -3.23 -8.09
C ASP A 369 12.53 -2.20 -6.97
N ALA A 370 13.54 -1.45 -6.51
CA ALA A 370 13.36 -0.45 -5.46
C ALA A 370 12.52 0.74 -5.95
N LEU A 371 11.43 1.01 -5.23
CA LEU A 371 10.66 2.24 -5.41
C LEU A 371 11.21 3.30 -4.47
N THR A 372 11.81 4.33 -5.03
CA THR A 372 12.44 5.39 -4.25
C THR A 372 11.72 6.72 -4.45
N VAL A 373 11.48 7.42 -3.36
CA VAL A 373 10.77 8.71 -3.35
C VAL A 373 11.56 9.71 -2.51
N PRO A 374 12.30 10.64 -3.12
CA PRO A 374 12.89 11.74 -2.37
C PRO A 374 11.79 12.74 -1.96
N VAL A 375 11.77 13.13 -0.68
CA VAL A 375 10.77 14.09 -0.17
C VAL A 375 11.03 15.48 -0.73
N LEU A 376 12.31 15.87 -0.82
CA LEU A 376 12.73 17.12 -1.45
C LEU A 376 13.66 16.87 -2.63
N ARG A 377 13.77 17.87 -3.48
CA ARG A 377 14.65 17.85 -4.65
C ARG A 377 15.27 19.23 -4.84
N ALA A 378 16.54 19.25 -5.23
CA ALA A 378 17.26 20.50 -5.43
C ALA A 378 16.79 21.29 -6.68
N ASP A 379 16.14 20.62 -7.64
CA ASP A 379 15.73 21.16 -8.94
C ASP A 379 14.32 21.78 -8.96
N ARG A 380 13.64 21.84 -7.80
CA ARG A 380 12.27 22.40 -7.71
C ARG A 380 11.96 23.01 -6.35
N PRO A 381 10.92 23.88 -6.24
CA PRO A 381 10.44 24.42 -4.98
C PRO A 381 10.09 23.32 -3.96
N GLU A 382 10.37 23.53 -2.68
CA GLU A 382 10.21 22.52 -1.64
C GLU A 382 8.76 22.09 -1.44
N ARG A 383 7.82 23.05 -1.47
CA ARG A 383 6.38 22.75 -1.37
C ARG A 383 5.91 21.86 -2.52
N GLN A 384 6.36 22.15 -3.75
CA GLN A 384 6.03 21.33 -4.93
C GLN A 384 6.67 19.95 -4.84
N ALA A 385 7.91 19.85 -4.38
CA ALA A 385 8.61 18.58 -4.18
C ALA A 385 7.86 17.72 -3.15
N LEU A 386 7.51 18.28 -1.98
CA LEU A 386 6.77 17.58 -0.93
C LEU A 386 5.42 17.07 -1.43
N VAL A 387 4.60 17.93 -2.03
CA VAL A 387 3.27 17.53 -2.55
C VAL A 387 3.41 16.44 -3.62
N THR A 388 4.42 16.55 -4.49
CA THR A 388 4.70 15.52 -5.51
C THR A 388 5.13 14.20 -4.87
N ALA A 389 6.01 14.24 -3.87
CA ALA A 389 6.46 13.04 -3.14
C ALA A 389 5.31 12.35 -2.44
N VAL A 390 4.50 13.10 -1.66
CA VAL A 390 3.34 12.56 -0.94
C VAL A 390 2.29 12.00 -1.91
N ALA A 391 2.05 12.69 -3.04
CA ALA A 391 1.16 12.21 -4.09
C ALA A 391 1.68 10.91 -4.73
N HIS A 392 2.99 10.80 -4.94
CA HIS A 392 3.62 9.58 -5.43
C HIS A 392 3.46 8.43 -4.43
N LEU A 393 3.76 8.67 -3.16
CA LEU A 393 3.56 7.70 -2.07
C LEU A 393 2.12 7.18 -2.02
N HIS A 394 1.13 8.08 -2.16
CA HIS A 394 -0.28 7.69 -2.26
C HIS A 394 -0.54 6.75 -3.44
N THR A 395 0.06 7.00 -4.62
CA THR A 395 -0.13 6.11 -5.77
C THR A 395 0.52 4.74 -5.56
N LEU A 396 1.56 4.65 -4.74
CA LEU A 396 2.25 3.41 -4.35
C LEU A 396 1.55 2.66 -3.21
N GLY A 397 0.50 3.23 -2.63
CA GLY A 397 -0.31 2.58 -1.60
C GLY A 397 -0.02 3.01 -0.18
N VAL A 398 0.94 3.90 0.03
CA VAL A 398 1.21 4.48 1.36
C VAL A 398 0.01 5.32 1.79
N ALA A 399 -0.42 5.17 3.04
CA ALA A 399 -1.48 5.98 3.62
C ALA A 399 -1.02 7.44 3.78
N VAL A 400 -1.91 8.39 3.46
CA VAL A 400 -1.65 9.82 3.56
C VAL A 400 -2.89 10.50 4.13
N ASP A 401 -2.70 11.32 5.14
CA ASP A 401 -3.73 12.24 5.60
C ASP A 401 -3.72 13.50 4.73
N TRP A 402 -4.66 13.56 3.80
CA TRP A 402 -4.79 14.66 2.88
C TRP A 402 -5.45 15.91 3.49
N SER A 403 -6.08 15.81 4.66
CA SER A 403 -6.79 16.92 5.30
C SER A 403 -5.89 18.12 5.55
N VAL A 404 -4.62 17.88 5.87
CA VAL A 404 -3.60 18.92 6.11
C VAL A 404 -3.37 19.82 4.89
N PHE A 405 -3.48 19.28 3.67
CA PHE A 405 -3.27 20.05 2.43
C PHE A 405 -4.51 20.84 1.99
N PHE A 406 -5.68 20.55 2.57
CA PHE A 406 -6.95 21.11 2.17
C PHE A 406 -7.64 21.88 3.29
N ALA A 407 -6.87 22.54 4.17
CA ALA A 407 -7.42 23.38 5.24
C ALA A 407 -8.39 24.45 4.69
N GLY A 408 -9.56 24.59 5.29
CA GLY A 408 -10.61 25.50 4.84
C GLY A 408 -11.29 25.13 3.51
N ALA A 409 -11.05 23.90 2.99
CA ALA A 409 -11.80 23.37 1.88
C ALA A 409 -13.08 22.67 2.36
N HIS A 410 -14.07 22.59 1.46
CA HIS A 410 -15.34 21.93 1.73
C HIS A 410 -15.56 20.78 0.73
N GLN A 411 -16.26 19.75 1.18
CA GLN A 411 -16.69 18.68 0.27
C GLN A 411 -17.65 19.22 -0.79
N THR A 412 -17.46 18.78 -2.02
CA THR A 412 -18.29 19.14 -3.17
C THR A 412 -18.71 17.89 -3.93
N ASP A 413 -19.85 17.99 -4.63
CA ASP A 413 -20.33 16.89 -5.46
C ASP A 413 -19.43 16.65 -6.66
N LEU A 414 -18.91 15.45 -6.76
CA LEU A 414 -18.09 14.98 -7.86
C LEU A 414 -18.83 13.88 -8.65
N PRO A 415 -18.55 13.72 -9.95
CA PRO A 415 -19.12 12.64 -10.74
C PRO A 415 -18.90 11.28 -10.08
N THR A 416 -19.88 10.41 -10.17
CA THR A 416 -19.76 9.03 -9.70
C THR A 416 -18.72 8.26 -10.50
N TYR A 417 -18.35 7.06 -10.04
CA TYR A 417 -17.40 6.20 -10.70
C TYR A 417 -17.71 5.99 -12.19
N ALA A 418 -16.70 5.99 -13.03
CA ALA A 418 -16.83 5.78 -14.47
C ALA A 418 -16.94 4.27 -14.76
N PHE A 419 -18.13 3.73 -14.51
CA PHE A 419 -18.41 2.33 -14.83
C PHE A 419 -18.27 2.09 -16.33
N GLU A 420 -17.64 1.00 -16.69
CA GLU A 420 -17.63 0.48 -18.05
C GLU A 420 -18.99 -0.19 -18.28
N HIS A 421 -19.82 0.40 -19.13
CA HIS A 421 -21.12 -0.14 -19.46
C HIS A 421 -20.95 -1.13 -20.62
N GLU A 422 -20.82 -2.41 -20.30
CA GLU A 422 -20.96 -3.49 -21.25
C GLU A 422 -22.38 -4.05 -21.21
N ARG A 423 -22.86 -4.48 -22.35
CA ARG A 423 -24.17 -5.12 -22.43
C ARG A 423 -24.02 -6.58 -22.03
N TYR A 424 -24.16 -6.85 -20.73
CA TYR A 424 -24.11 -8.23 -20.18
C TYR A 424 -25.41 -9.02 -20.45
N TRP A 425 -26.32 -8.47 -21.25
CA TRP A 425 -27.50 -9.20 -21.65
C TRP A 425 -27.05 -10.36 -22.53
N VAL A 426 -27.26 -11.59 -22.06
CA VAL A 426 -27.01 -12.81 -22.83
C VAL A 426 -27.88 -12.71 -24.08
N GLN A 427 -27.27 -12.48 -25.24
CA GLN A 427 -27.96 -12.69 -26.49
C GLN A 427 -28.21 -14.20 -26.56
N ALA A 428 -29.49 -14.59 -26.54
CA ALA A 428 -29.80 -15.96 -26.92
C ALA A 428 -29.14 -16.20 -28.29
N PRO A 429 -28.39 -17.29 -28.46
CA PRO A 429 -27.90 -17.64 -29.78
C PRO A 429 -29.10 -17.55 -30.75
N GLU A 430 -28.92 -16.95 -31.91
CA GLU A 430 -29.94 -17.03 -32.97
C GLU A 430 -30.25 -18.52 -33.11
N ARG A 431 -31.39 -18.93 -32.55
CA ARG A 431 -31.91 -20.26 -32.82
C ARG A 431 -32.10 -20.24 -34.33
N ALA A 432 -31.29 -21.01 -35.05
CA ALA A 432 -31.73 -21.52 -36.34
C ALA A 432 -33.18 -21.95 -36.14
N ALA A 433 -34.09 -21.42 -36.92
CA ALA A 433 -35.52 -21.61 -36.74
C ALA A 433 -35.79 -23.10 -36.47
N ALA A 434 -35.75 -23.47 -35.19
CA ALA A 434 -36.15 -24.79 -34.76
C ALA A 434 -37.67 -24.81 -35.07
N VAL A 435 -38.04 -25.73 -35.93
CA VAL A 435 -39.44 -26.05 -36.16
C VAL A 435 -40.04 -26.21 -34.77
N ASP A 436 -41.02 -25.37 -34.45
CA ASP A 436 -41.73 -25.42 -33.17
C ASP A 436 -42.12 -26.88 -32.90
N PRO A 437 -41.66 -27.51 -31.81
CA PRO A 437 -41.95 -28.93 -31.56
C PRO A 437 -43.46 -29.21 -31.64
N VAL A 438 -44.26 -28.23 -31.27
CA VAL A 438 -45.73 -28.27 -31.35
C VAL A 438 -46.20 -28.30 -32.82
N ASP A 439 -45.57 -27.45 -33.67
CA ASP A 439 -45.89 -27.47 -35.08
C ASP A 439 -45.42 -28.78 -35.74
N ALA A 440 -44.26 -29.33 -35.33
CA ALA A 440 -43.74 -30.61 -35.83
C ALA A 440 -44.64 -31.81 -35.47
N GLU A 441 -45.10 -31.91 -34.21
CA GLU A 441 -45.96 -32.98 -33.74
C GLU A 441 -47.37 -32.90 -34.40
N PHE A 442 -47.88 -31.68 -34.53
CA PHE A 442 -49.16 -31.46 -35.21
C PHE A 442 -49.10 -31.83 -36.70
N TRP A 443 -48.09 -31.37 -37.42
CA TRP A 443 -47.95 -31.64 -38.83
C TRP A 443 -47.59 -33.11 -39.11
N ASP A 444 -46.86 -33.80 -38.21
CA ASP A 444 -46.58 -35.21 -38.27
C ASP A 444 -47.88 -36.05 -38.14
N THR A 445 -48.84 -35.59 -37.30
CA THR A 445 -50.17 -36.20 -37.17
C THR A 445 -51.03 -35.98 -38.42
N VAL A 446 -50.93 -34.77 -39.01
CA VAL A 446 -51.60 -34.43 -40.28
C VAL A 446 -50.99 -35.24 -41.45
N GLU A 447 -49.67 -35.36 -41.55
CA GLU A 447 -48.97 -36.11 -42.59
C GLU A 447 -49.28 -37.61 -42.54
N ARG A 448 -49.50 -38.17 -41.33
CA ARG A 448 -49.90 -39.55 -41.15
C ARG A 448 -51.39 -39.80 -41.43
N GLU A 449 -52.14 -38.73 -41.76
CA GLU A 449 -53.59 -38.76 -41.97
C GLU A 449 -54.38 -39.40 -40.79
N ASP A 450 -53.81 -39.29 -39.56
CA ASP A 450 -54.40 -39.85 -38.34
C ASP A 450 -55.59 -38.98 -37.85
N LEU A 451 -56.73 -39.22 -38.46
CA LEU A 451 -57.96 -38.48 -38.17
C LEU A 451 -58.38 -38.63 -36.70
N GLN A 452 -58.13 -39.79 -36.09
CA GLN A 452 -58.51 -40.03 -34.70
C GLN A 452 -57.65 -39.19 -33.75
N ALA A 453 -56.30 -39.24 -33.92
CA ALA A 453 -55.38 -38.44 -33.12
C ALA A 453 -55.64 -36.92 -33.32
N LEU A 454 -55.97 -36.51 -34.53
CA LEU A 454 -56.26 -35.08 -34.82
C LEU A 454 -57.57 -34.62 -34.18
N THR A 455 -58.63 -35.46 -34.22
CA THR A 455 -59.92 -35.12 -33.57
C THR A 455 -59.80 -35.08 -32.05
N GLU A 456 -59.05 -35.99 -31.45
CA GLU A 456 -58.73 -35.98 -30.02
C GLU A 456 -57.92 -34.72 -29.62
N THR A 457 -56.90 -34.38 -30.44
CA THR A 457 -56.04 -33.20 -30.17
C THR A 457 -56.81 -31.87 -30.25
N LEU A 458 -57.75 -31.78 -31.15
CA LEU A 458 -58.53 -30.55 -31.39
C LEU A 458 -59.87 -30.53 -30.65
N ASP A 459 -60.25 -31.61 -29.98
CA ASP A 459 -61.56 -31.80 -29.30
C ASP A 459 -62.78 -31.51 -30.23
N VAL A 460 -62.73 -32.14 -31.41
CA VAL A 460 -63.74 -31.97 -32.45
C VAL A 460 -64.38 -33.33 -32.85
N GLY A 461 -65.65 -33.35 -33.28
CA GLY A 461 -66.32 -34.52 -33.82
C GLY A 461 -65.92 -34.77 -35.28
N ALA A 462 -65.92 -36.05 -35.71
CA ALA A 462 -65.53 -36.43 -37.08
C ALA A 462 -66.46 -35.88 -38.17
N GLU A 463 -67.62 -35.33 -37.79
CA GLU A 463 -68.63 -34.75 -38.68
C GLU A 463 -68.79 -33.21 -38.58
N ASP A 464 -67.91 -32.58 -37.79
CA ASP A 464 -67.94 -31.11 -37.60
C ASP A 464 -67.59 -30.35 -38.88
N ALA A 465 -68.28 -29.27 -39.17
CA ALA A 465 -68.00 -28.43 -40.33
C ALA A 465 -66.62 -27.71 -40.15
N PHE A 466 -65.86 -27.51 -41.24
CA PHE A 466 -64.58 -26.84 -41.21
C PHE A 466 -64.61 -25.45 -40.56
N SER A 467 -65.71 -24.76 -40.61
CA SER A 467 -66.00 -23.49 -39.92
C SER A 467 -65.91 -23.60 -38.39
N ASP A 468 -66.20 -24.78 -37.81
CA ASP A 468 -66.18 -25.02 -36.37
C ASP A 468 -64.80 -25.56 -35.91
N VAL A 469 -64.03 -26.23 -36.80
CA VAL A 469 -62.69 -26.76 -36.55
C VAL A 469 -61.65 -25.66 -36.50
N LEU A 470 -61.72 -24.66 -37.38
CA LEU A 470 -60.73 -23.59 -37.51
C LEU A 470 -60.55 -22.75 -36.24
N PRO A 471 -61.65 -22.30 -35.54
CA PRO A 471 -61.52 -21.59 -34.28
C PRO A 471 -60.87 -22.44 -33.15
N ARG A 472 -61.21 -23.74 -33.10
CA ARG A 472 -60.66 -24.67 -32.10
C ARG A 472 -59.19 -24.93 -32.35
N LEU A 473 -58.78 -25.13 -33.60
CA LEU A 473 -57.38 -25.25 -34.01
C LEU A 473 -56.56 -23.98 -33.64
N SER A 474 -57.10 -22.83 -33.92
CA SER A 474 -56.46 -21.55 -33.58
C SER A 474 -56.31 -21.36 -32.07
N SER A 475 -57.35 -21.70 -31.28
CA SER A 475 -57.32 -21.63 -29.81
C SER A 475 -56.27 -22.62 -29.22
N TRP A 476 -56.26 -23.87 -29.70
CA TRP A 476 -55.30 -24.90 -29.28
C TRP A 476 -53.88 -24.47 -29.56
N ARG A 477 -53.60 -23.95 -30.77
CA ARG A 477 -52.26 -23.48 -31.15
C ARG A 477 -51.78 -22.31 -30.27
N ARG A 478 -52.66 -21.37 -29.93
CA ARG A 478 -52.35 -20.25 -29.05
C ARG A 478 -52.01 -20.70 -27.64
N GLN A 479 -52.89 -21.55 -27.07
CA GLN A 479 -52.71 -22.09 -25.74
C GLN A 479 -51.39 -22.90 -25.61
N ARG A 480 -51.08 -23.72 -26.64
CA ARG A 480 -49.86 -24.54 -26.66
C ARG A 480 -48.59 -23.67 -26.77
N ARG A 481 -48.62 -22.60 -27.57
CA ARG A 481 -47.51 -21.65 -27.66
C ARG A 481 -47.29 -20.88 -26.36
N GLU A 482 -48.35 -20.51 -25.69
CA GLU A 482 -48.25 -19.85 -24.38
C GLU A 482 -47.64 -20.81 -23.35
N GLN A 483 -48.05 -22.07 -23.34
CA GLN A 483 -47.49 -23.10 -22.46
C GLN A 483 -46.00 -23.36 -22.76
N SER A 484 -45.64 -23.56 -24.03
CA SER A 484 -44.25 -23.75 -24.45
C SER A 484 -43.37 -22.55 -24.06
N ALA A 485 -43.88 -21.30 -24.19
CA ALA A 485 -43.16 -20.11 -23.79
C ALA A 485 -42.95 -19.99 -22.27
N VAL A 486 -43.84 -20.58 -21.47
CA VAL A 486 -43.69 -20.69 -20.01
C VAL A 486 -42.65 -21.77 -19.68
N ASP A 487 -42.76 -22.95 -20.30
CA ASP A 487 -41.87 -24.08 -20.07
C ASP A 487 -40.44 -23.77 -20.47
N ASP A 488 -40.20 -23.03 -21.55
CA ASP A 488 -38.88 -22.54 -22.01
C ASP A 488 -38.22 -21.54 -21.04
N ARG A 489 -39.00 -20.95 -20.14
CA ARG A 489 -38.48 -20.03 -19.11
C ARG A 489 -38.36 -20.70 -17.74
N HIS A 490 -38.63 -21.97 -17.64
CA HIS A 490 -38.54 -22.73 -16.41
C HIS A 490 -37.10 -23.17 -16.18
N TYR A 491 -36.44 -22.57 -15.19
CA TYR A 491 -35.11 -22.97 -14.77
C TYR A 491 -35.21 -23.94 -13.60
N ARG A 492 -34.48 -25.04 -13.68
CA ARG A 492 -34.38 -26.01 -12.60
C ARG A 492 -32.95 -26.14 -12.17
N GLU A 493 -32.70 -26.00 -10.87
CA GLU A 493 -31.41 -26.33 -10.29
C GLU A 493 -31.16 -27.85 -10.42
N SER A 494 -29.97 -28.22 -10.89
CA SER A 494 -29.54 -29.60 -10.96
C SER A 494 -28.21 -29.78 -10.26
N TRP A 495 -28.05 -30.91 -9.61
CA TRP A 495 -26.84 -31.26 -8.88
C TRP A 495 -26.06 -32.31 -9.68
N LYS A 496 -24.73 -32.11 -9.80
CA LYS A 496 -23.83 -33.08 -10.39
C LYS A 496 -23.02 -33.75 -9.29
N PRO A 497 -22.97 -35.09 -9.23
CA PRO A 497 -22.08 -35.78 -8.29
C PRO A 497 -20.63 -35.39 -8.57
N LEU A 498 -19.88 -35.06 -7.52
CA LEU A 498 -18.43 -34.98 -7.59
C LEU A 498 -17.87 -36.42 -7.58
N GLY A 499 -16.81 -36.67 -8.37
CA GLY A 499 -16.07 -37.91 -8.27
C GLY A 499 -15.46 -38.13 -6.87
N GLU A 500 -14.98 -39.35 -6.59
CA GLU A 500 -14.30 -39.62 -5.31
C GLU A 500 -13.12 -38.66 -5.13
N LEU A 501 -13.19 -37.84 -4.10
CA LEU A 501 -12.11 -36.95 -3.68
C LEU A 501 -11.15 -37.75 -2.80
N ALA A 502 -9.85 -37.66 -3.09
CA ALA A 502 -8.84 -38.24 -2.21
C ALA A 502 -8.94 -37.58 -0.81
N PRO A 503 -8.88 -38.38 0.27
CA PRO A 503 -8.93 -37.81 1.62
C PRO A 503 -7.72 -36.93 1.86
N ALA A 504 -7.96 -35.64 2.00
CA ALA A 504 -6.94 -34.65 2.38
C ALA A 504 -6.90 -34.48 3.90
N GLY A 505 -5.70 -34.33 4.47
CA GLY A 505 -5.53 -33.88 5.84
C GLY A 505 -5.97 -32.43 5.98
N LEU A 506 -6.67 -32.11 7.07
CA LEU A 506 -7.02 -30.74 7.43
C LEU A 506 -5.99 -30.25 8.47
N GLY A 507 -4.84 -29.75 7.99
CA GLY A 507 -3.88 -29.09 8.90
C GLY A 507 -4.35 -27.69 9.30
N GLY A 508 -3.66 -27.10 10.29
CA GLY A 508 -3.88 -25.73 10.70
C GLY A 508 -4.95 -25.51 11.77
N THR A 509 -5.25 -24.23 12.03
CA THR A 509 -6.21 -23.82 13.08
C THR A 509 -7.55 -23.44 12.47
N TRP A 510 -8.60 -24.09 12.89
CA TRP A 510 -9.96 -23.86 12.41
C TRP A 510 -10.84 -23.25 13.50
N LEU A 511 -11.55 -22.20 13.16
CA LEU A 511 -12.57 -21.62 14.01
C LEU A 511 -13.91 -22.31 13.74
N ILE A 512 -14.55 -22.85 14.77
CA ILE A 512 -15.89 -23.40 14.63
C ILE A 512 -16.88 -22.50 15.39
N ALA A 513 -17.85 -21.95 14.67
CA ALA A 513 -18.98 -21.21 15.25
C ALA A 513 -20.11 -22.19 15.56
N VAL A 514 -20.45 -22.29 16.84
CA VAL A 514 -21.45 -23.24 17.34
C VAL A 514 -22.56 -22.52 18.09
N PRO A 515 -23.80 -23.07 18.14
CA PRO A 515 -24.85 -22.54 19.00
C PRO A 515 -24.51 -22.81 20.48
N GLU A 516 -25.17 -22.07 21.37
CA GLU A 516 -25.01 -22.21 22.83
C GLU A 516 -25.35 -23.62 23.32
N GLU A 517 -26.34 -24.25 22.70
CA GLU A 517 -26.67 -25.66 22.95
C GLU A 517 -26.10 -26.55 21.84
N GLU A 518 -25.04 -27.28 22.15
CA GLU A 518 -24.46 -28.25 21.23
C GLU A 518 -25.37 -29.47 21.04
N ASN A 519 -25.45 -29.92 19.78
CA ASN A 519 -26.17 -31.13 19.39
C ASN A 519 -25.21 -32.25 18.93
N GLU A 520 -25.75 -33.46 18.68
CA GLU A 520 -24.96 -34.62 18.22
C GLU A 520 -24.22 -34.35 16.89
N GLN A 521 -24.78 -33.55 15.99
CA GLN A 521 -24.12 -33.17 14.72
C GLN A 521 -22.90 -32.29 14.97
N THR A 522 -23.00 -31.29 15.83
CA THR A 522 -21.87 -30.43 16.20
C THR A 522 -20.72 -31.23 16.79
N ALA A 523 -21.03 -32.17 17.70
CA ALA A 523 -20.05 -33.06 18.31
C ALA A 523 -19.38 -33.99 17.28
N ALA A 524 -20.17 -34.55 16.34
CA ALA A 524 -19.67 -35.42 15.27
C ALA A 524 -18.72 -34.66 14.30
N VAL A 525 -19.08 -33.41 13.91
CA VAL A 525 -18.25 -32.59 13.04
C VAL A 525 -16.94 -32.21 13.74
N ARG A 526 -16.99 -31.82 15.01
CA ARG A 526 -15.80 -31.53 15.81
C ARG A 526 -14.84 -32.73 15.85
N THR A 527 -15.37 -33.91 16.14
CA THR A 527 -14.60 -35.16 16.16
C THR A 527 -13.97 -35.46 14.79
N ALA A 528 -14.72 -35.29 13.71
CA ALA A 528 -14.24 -35.55 12.36
C ALA A 528 -13.12 -34.59 11.93
N LEU A 529 -13.21 -33.30 12.26
CA LEU A 529 -12.17 -32.31 11.97
C LEU A 529 -10.88 -32.61 12.75
N THR A 530 -10.99 -32.89 14.05
CA THR A 530 -9.86 -33.23 14.92
C THR A 530 -9.16 -34.51 14.45
N ALA A 531 -9.93 -35.53 14.07
CA ALA A 531 -9.39 -36.79 13.53
C ALA A 531 -8.63 -36.61 12.20
N ARG A 532 -8.86 -35.50 11.48
CA ARG A 532 -8.16 -35.14 10.26
C ARG A 532 -6.99 -34.16 10.46
N GLY A 533 -6.65 -33.83 11.71
CA GLY A 533 -5.48 -33.04 12.08
C GLY A 533 -5.73 -31.54 12.30
N ALA A 534 -6.98 -31.10 12.31
CA ALA A 534 -7.31 -29.70 12.57
C ALA A 534 -7.17 -29.37 14.08
N THR A 535 -6.59 -28.23 14.39
CA THR A 535 -6.65 -27.61 15.71
C THR A 535 -7.89 -26.72 15.77
N LEU A 536 -8.79 -26.96 16.72
CA LEU A 536 -10.07 -26.26 16.77
C LEU A 536 -10.09 -25.15 17.82
N LYS A 537 -10.55 -23.97 17.41
CA LYS A 537 -11.00 -22.86 18.27
C LYS A 537 -12.52 -22.77 18.19
N THR A 538 -13.18 -22.45 19.29
CA THR A 538 -14.65 -22.42 19.33
C THR A 538 -15.13 -21.02 19.60
N LEU A 539 -16.09 -20.54 18.79
CA LEU A 539 -16.88 -19.34 19.01
C LEU A 539 -18.32 -19.76 19.29
N VAL A 540 -18.86 -19.35 20.42
CA VAL A 540 -20.26 -19.63 20.77
C VAL A 540 -21.13 -18.45 20.32
N VAL A 541 -22.16 -18.73 19.53
CA VAL A 541 -23.11 -17.70 19.06
C VAL A 541 -24.49 -18.04 19.63
N GLY A 542 -24.86 -17.32 20.66
CA GLY A 542 -26.14 -17.48 21.36
C GLY A 542 -27.19 -16.44 20.96
N PRO A 543 -28.41 -16.54 21.47
CA PRO A 543 -29.50 -15.58 21.19
C PRO A 543 -29.20 -14.16 21.67
N SER A 544 -28.33 -13.99 22.65
CA SER A 544 -27.89 -12.70 23.19
C SER A 544 -26.63 -12.14 22.55
N SER A 545 -26.02 -12.87 21.61
CA SER A 545 -24.82 -12.42 20.91
C SER A 545 -25.14 -11.23 20.01
N ASP A 546 -24.28 -10.22 20.01
CA ASP A 546 -24.33 -9.09 19.10
C ASP A 546 -23.04 -8.98 18.26
N ARG A 547 -23.09 -8.18 17.22
CA ARG A 547 -21.99 -7.98 16.27
C ARG A 547 -20.70 -7.52 16.95
N ALA A 548 -20.80 -6.55 17.87
CA ALA A 548 -19.62 -5.96 18.52
C ALA A 548 -18.96 -6.92 19.50
N GLY A 549 -19.76 -7.68 20.27
CA GLY A 549 -19.26 -8.71 21.19
C GLY A 549 -18.53 -9.82 20.46
N LEU A 550 -19.13 -10.35 19.38
CA LEU A 550 -18.51 -11.38 18.54
C LEU A 550 -17.21 -10.89 17.89
N ALA A 551 -17.19 -9.66 17.39
CA ALA A 551 -15.99 -9.08 16.81
C ALA A 551 -14.86 -8.92 17.85
N GLY A 552 -15.21 -8.54 19.10
CA GLY A 552 -14.26 -8.47 20.21
C GLY A 552 -13.65 -9.83 20.57
N GLU A 553 -14.45 -10.90 20.59
CA GLU A 553 -13.96 -12.26 20.81
C GLU A 553 -13.05 -12.74 19.67
N LEU A 554 -13.44 -12.44 18.43
CA LEU A 554 -12.69 -12.79 17.23
C LEU A 554 -11.33 -12.10 17.16
N ALA A 555 -11.24 -10.83 17.56
CA ALA A 555 -9.99 -10.08 17.59
C ALA A 555 -8.93 -10.72 18.51
N GLY A 556 -9.37 -11.41 19.57
CA GLY A 556 -8.49 -12.16 20.48
C GLY A 556 -8.10 -13.56 20.00
N THR A 557 -8.71 -14.03 18.90
CA THR A 557 -8.56 -15.45 18.49
C THR A 557 -7.24 -15.72 17.78
N GLY A 558 -6.59 -14.69 17.19
CA GLY A 558 -5.40 -14.84 16.34
C GLY A 558 -5.72 -15.53 15.01
N PRO A 559 -4.71 -15.76 14.16
CA PRO A 559 -4.92 -16.26 12.80
C PRO A 559 -5.57 -17.65 12.79
N VAL A 560 -6.46 -17.85 11.80
CA VAL A 560 -7.14 -19.13 11.53
C VAL A 560 -7.09 -19.42 10.03
N ASP A 561 -7.00 -20.70 9.68
CA ASP A 561 -6.90 -21.17 8.28
C ASP A 561 -8.28 -21.37 7.64
N GLY A 562 -9.34 -21.42 8.45
CA GLY A 562 -10.71 -21.53 7.98
C GLY A 562 -11.72 -21.35 9.10
N VAL A 563 -12.94 -20.98 8.73
CA VAL A 563 -14.08 -20.83 9.62
C VAL A 563 -15.18 -21.78 9.20
N LEU A 564 -15.70 -22.59 10.14
CA LEU A 564 -16.85 -23.45 9.92
C LEU A 564 -18.02 -23.03 10.80
N SER A 565 -19.12 -22.64 10.18
CA SER A 565 -20.37 -22.32 10.88
C SER A 565 -21.26 -23.56 11.01
N LEU A 566 -21.62 -23.89 12.24
CA LEU A 566 -22.55 -24.96 12.60
C LEU A 566 -23.86 -24.36 13.19
N LEU A 567 -24.17 -23.11 12.85
CA LEU A 567 -25.30 -22.34 13.38
C LEU A 567 -26.62 -22.74 12.70
N VAL A 568 -26.96 -24.02 12.81
CA VAL A 568 -28.12 -24.63 12.11
C VAL A 568 -29.28 -24.98 13.03
N THR A 569 -29.33 -24.44 14.24
CA THR A 569 -30.43 -24.63 15.20
C THR A 569 -31.34 -23.41 15.23
N GLY A 570 -32.65 -23.60 15.33
CA GLY A 570 -33.63 -22.51 15.43
C GLY A 570 -33.77 -21.70 14.12
N ASP A 571 -33.57 -20.40 14.19
CA ASP A 571 -33.47 -19.50 13.02
C ASP A 571 -32.00 -19.25 12.69
N PRO A 572 -31.44 -19.89 11.63
CA PRO A 572 -30.03 -19.84 11.34
C PRO A 572 -29.57 -18.56 10.62
N VAL A 573 -30.47 -17.72 10.11
CA VAL A 573 -30.12 -16.57 9.27
C VAL A 573 -29.44 -15.48 10.08
N LEU A 574 -30.06 -15.05 11.18
CA LEU A 574 -29.54 -13.96 12.00
C LEU A 574 -28.18 -14.30 12.64
N PRO A 575 -27.97 -15.47 13.25
CA PRO A 575 -26.66 -15.84 13.77
C PRO A 575 -25.57 -15.92 12.70
N THR A 576 -25.92 -16.44 11.51
CA THR A 576 -24.98 -16.48 10.38
C THR A 576 -24.63 -15.08 9.87
N LEU A 577 -25.60 -14.17 9.80
CA LEU A 577 -25.37 -12.77 9.41
C LEU A 577 -24.46 -12.06 10.43
N LEU A 578 -24.74 -12.21 11.72
CA LEU A 578 -23.91 -11.64 12.78
C LEU A 578 -22.47 -12.16 12.74
N LEU A 579 -22.30 -13.47 12.51
CA LEU A 579 -20.98 -14.09 12.33
C LEU A 579 -20.23 -13.47 11.16
N VAL A 580 -20.85 -13.37 9.98
CA VAL A 580 -20.24 -12.78 8.77
C VAL A 580 -19.79 -11.36 9.01
N GLN A 581 -20.65 -10.53 9.61
CA GLN A 581 -20.34 -9.14 9.92
C GLN A 581 -19.21 -9.02 10.95
N ALA A 582 -19.21 -9.86 11.99
CA ALA A 582 -18.18 -9.87 13.01
C ALA A 582 -16.82 -10.34 12.50
N LEU A 583 -16.79 -11.31 11.58
CA LEU A 583 -15.55 -11.73 10.90
C LEU A 583 -14.94 -10.57 10.09
N GLY A 584 -15.77 -9.82 9.36
CA GLY A 584 -15.33 -8.63 8.65
C GLY A 584 -14.79 -7.54 9.58
N ASP A 585 -15.49 -7.23 10.67
CA ASP A 585 -15.07 -6.22 11.66
C ASP A 585 -13.76 -6.60 12.37
N ALA A 586 -13.56 -7.89 12.64
CA ALA A 586 -12.35 -8.41 13.26
C ALA A 586 -11.17 -8.59 12.27
N GLY A 587 -11.38 -8.36 10.98
CA GLY A 587 -10.38 -8.53 9.93
C GLY A 587 -9.92 -9.98 9.75
N VAL A 588 -10.80 -10.95 9.97
CA VAL A 588 -10.50 -12.37 9.78
C VAL A 588 -10.59 -12.71 8.29
N ASP A 589 -9.46 -12.81 7.63
CA ASP A 589 -9.33 -13.18 6.21
C ASP A 589 -9.13 -14.71 6.09
N ALA A 590 -10.22 -15.47 6.26
CA ALA A 590 -10.24 -16.92 6.14
C ALA A 590 -11.52 -17.41 5.48
N PRO A 591 -11.47 -18.50 4.68
CA PRO A 591 -12.66 -19.07 4.04
C PRO A 591 -13.72 -19.46 5.06
N LEU A 592 -14.97 -19.04 4.82
CA LEU A 592 -16.13 -19.39 5.63
C LEU A 592 -16.93 -20.52 4.99
N TRP A 593 -17.16 -21.58 5.74
CA TRP A 593 -18.00 -22.71 5.37
C TRP A 593 -19.23 -22.76 6.27
N CYS A 594 -20.43 -22.74 5.68
CA CYS A 594 -21.69 -22.88 6.43
C CYS A 594 -22.26 -24.29 6.18
N LEU A 595 -22.34 -25.09 7.22
CA LEU A 595 -22.95 -26.41 7.15
C LEU A 595 -24.46 -26.29 7.35
N THR A 596 -25.25 -26.87 6.45
CA THR A 596 -26.70 -26.96 6.55
C THR A 596 -27.17 -28.39 6.43
N SER A 597 -28.35 -28.72 6.95
CA SER A 597 -28.95 -30.05 6.86
C SER A 597 -30.38 -29.96 6.34
N GLY A 598 -30.71 -30.75 5.29
CA GLY A 598 -32.04 -30.78 4.72
C GLY A 598 -32.48 -29.49 4.01
N ALA A 599 -31.53 -28.63 3.66
CA ALA A 599 -31.75 -27.31 3.04
C ALA A 599 -32.06 -27.39 1.54
N VAL A 600 -31.56 -28.42 0.85
CA VAL A 600 -31.68 -28.59 -0.60
C VAL A 600 -32.07 -30.03 -0.94
N ALA A 601 -32.76 -30.22 -2.03
CA ALA A 601 -33.01 -31.53 -2.64
C ALA A 601 -32.02 -31.76 -3.77
N VAL A 602 -31.15 -32.76 -3.63
CA VAL A 602 -30.07 -33.04 -4.61
C VAL A 602 -30.47 -34.11 -5.63
N SER A 603 -31.56 -34.87 -5.37
CA SER A 603 -32.11 -35.90 -6.26
C SER A 603 -33.65 -35.85 -6.27
N GLY A 604 -34.26 -36.55 -7.23
CA GLY A 604 -35.73 -36.62 -7.32
C GLY A 604 -36.39 -37.34 -6.14
N SER A 605 -35.64 -38.12 -5.35
CA SER A 605 -36.08 -38.80 -4.14
C SER A 605 -35.85 -38.00 -2.85
N ASP A 606 -35.11 -36.89 -2.93
CA ASP A 606 -34.86 -36.02 -1.82
C ASP A 606 -35.94 -34.95 -1.64
N ALA A 607 -36.22 -34.58 -0.40
CA ALA A 607 -37.10 -33.49 -0.09
C ALA A 607 -36.37 -32.45 0.78
N VAL A 608 -36.69 -31.18 0.55
CA VAL A 608 -36.28 -30.11 1.46
C VAL A 608 -36.96 -30.35 2.80
N ARG A 609 -36.20 -30.64 3.85
CA ARG A 609 -36.74 -31.00 5.16
C ARG A 609 -36.89 -29.79 6.07
N ASP A 610 -36.02 -28.79 5.91
CA ASP A 610 -36.09 -27.54 6.65
C ASP A 610 -35.83 -26.34 5.73
N ALA A 611 -36.90 -25.63 5.39
CA ALA A 611 -36.86 -24.45 4.54
C ALA A 611 -36.08 -23.28 5.18
N ARG A 612 -35.94 -23.25 6.52
CA ARG A 612 -35.17 -22.20 7.21
C ARG A 612 -33.68 -22.32 6.87
N HIS A 613 -33.16 -23.56 6.78
CA HIS A 613 -31.80 -23.80 6.37
C HIS A 613 -31.53 -23.41 4.92
N ALA A 614 -32.54 -23.45 4.05
CA ALA A 614 -32.42 -22.98 2.67
C ALA A 614 -32.18 -21.45 2.60
N GLN A 615 -32.61 -20.69 3.59
CA GLN A 615 -32.36 -19.25 3.65
C GLN A 615 -30.87 -18.93 3.83
N VAL A 616 -30.10 -19.81 4.52
CA VAL A 616 -28.64 -19.67 4.64
C VAL A 616 -27.95 -19.76 3.29
N TRP A 617 -28.45 -20.58 2.35
CA TRP A 617 -27.96 -20.64 0.98
C TRP A 617 -28.18 -19.33 0.22
N GLY A 618 -29.37 -18.70 0.41
CA GLY A 618 -29.64 -17.37 -0.13
C GLY A 618 -28.68 -16.31 0.43
N LEU A 619 -28.52 -16.27 1.74
CA LEU A 619 -27.59 -15.37 2.42
C LEU A 619 -26.14 -15.61 1.95
N GLY A 620 -25.69 -16.86 1.87
CA GLY A 620 -24.33 -17.21 1.43
C GLY A 620 -24.04 -16.77 -0.01
N ARG A 621 -25.01 -16.86 -0.91
CA ARG A 621 -24.88 -16.35 -2.28
C ARG A 621 -24.70 -14.82 -2.30
N THR A 622 -25.42 -14.08 -1.45
CA THR A 622 -25.27 -12.62 -1.33
C THR A 622 -23.92 -12.25 -0.74
N VAL A 623 -23.53 -12.90 0.34
CA VAL A 623 -22.20 -12.70 0.99
C VAL A 623 -21.06 -12.94 0.00
N ALA A 624 -21.10 -14.02 -0.77
CA ALA A 624 -20.06 -14.34 -1.76
C ALA A 624 -19.98 -13.33 -2.94
N LEU A 625 -21.00 -12.47 -3.12
CA LEU A 625 -20.99 -11.40 -4.12
C LEU A 625 -20.48 -10.07 -3.55
N GLU A 626 -20.59 -9.87 -2.24
CA GLU A 626 -20.28 -8.61 -1.57
C GLU A 626 -18.90 -8.62 -0.89
N LEU A 627 -18.43 -9.78 -0.45
CA LEU A 627 -17.18 -10.03 0.25
C LEU A 627 -16.29 -11.02 -0.53
#